data_ec2d6560181d346408bf22aa8cd7e472
#
_entry.id   ec2d6560181d346408bf22aa8cd7e472
#
_cell.length_a   1.000
_cell.length_b   1.000
_cell.length_c   1.000
_cell.angle_alpha   90.00
_cell.angle_beta   90.00
_cell.angle_gamma   90.00
#
_symmetry.space_group_name_H-M   'P 1'
#
loop_
_entity.id
_entity.type
_entity.pdbx_description
1 polymer ?
#
loop_
_entity_poly.entity_id
_entity_poly.type
_entity_poly.pdbx_seq_one_letter_code
_entity_poly.pdbx_strand_id
1 'polypeptide(L)'
;MRLRVIPSDARDLVTGFLAALGMTLWPVLAPAATLEPDPELRQALLAAINASDSFEHRFEAEVWLSDMSDRMVRYVPAAMPDTQERLQFLRLVHSEARRASVPPELVLSVIEIESRFDRFAVSNAGALGYMQVMPFWLKELDRPYDNLFSGPINLRMGCTILKFYIDRARGDLVRALQMYNGGKGHPKYSYKVLDALSKRWFRE
;
A
#
# COMPACT_ATOMS: atom_id res chain seq x y z
N MET A 1 19.24 -30.85 -52.23
CA MET A 1 18.95 -30.16 -50.98
C MET A 1 18.87 -31.21 -49.87
N ARG A 2 19.93 -31.38 -49.08
CA ARG A 2 20.05 -32.47 -48.10
C ARG A 2 19.64 -31.95 -46.72
N LEU A 3 18.57 -32.53 -46.17
CA LEU A 3 18.17 -32.33 -44.79
C LEU A 3 19.20 -32.96 -43.82
N ARG A 4 19.81 -32.15 -42.97
CA ARG A 4 20.65 -32.63 -41.87
C ARG A 4 19.79 -33.18 -40.76
N VAL A 5 19.93 -34.46 -40.48
CA VAL A 5 19.36 -35.16 -39.34
C VAL A 5 20.18 -34.78 -38.11
N ILE A 6 19.53 -34.29 -37.05
CA ILE A 6 20.16 -33.98 -35.76
C ILE A 6 20.27 -35.30 -34.98
N PRO A 7 21.43 -35.63 -34.39
CA PRO A 7 21.59 -36.86 -33.62
C PRO A 7 20.79 -36.83 -32.31
N SER A 8 20.31 -38.00 -31.92
CA SER A 8 19.43 -38.27 -30.78
C SER A 8 20.11 -38.22 -29.39
N ASP A 9 21.39 -37.84 -29.30
CA ASP A 9 22.17 -37.98 -28.05
C ASP A 9 22.07 -36.85 -27.04
N ALA A 10 21.20 -35.83 -27.30
CA ALA A 10 20.99 -34.72 -26.37
C ALA A 10 19.94 -34.94 -25.29
N ARG A 11 19.25 -36.10 -25.31
CA ARG A 11 18.18 -36.40 -24.33
C ARG A 11 18.65 -37.21 -23.13
N ASP A 12 19.76 -37.90 -23.23
CA ASP A 12 20.25 -38.78 -22.16
C ASP A 12 21.18 -38.10 -21.14
N LEU A 13 21.61 -36.88 -21.40
CA LEU A 13 22.43 -36.11 -20.45
C LEU A 13 21.68 -35.33 -19.39
N VAL A 14 20.36 -35.19 -19.52
CA VAL A 14 19.52 -34.44 -18.53
C VAL A 14 18.94 -35.36 -17.44
N THR A 15 18.85 -36.65 -17.69
CA THR A 15 18.29 -37.61 -16.74
C THR A 15 19.33 -38.20 -15.78
N GLY A 16 20.62 -38.07 -16.07
CA GLY A 16 21.69 -38.61 -15.21
C GLY A 16 22.18 -37.71 -14.08
N PHE A 17 21.81 -36.44 -14.05
CA PHE A 17 22.34 -35.47 -13.07
C PHE A 17 21.41 -35.18 -11.88
N LEU A 18 20.20 -35.75 -11.86
CA LEU A 18 19.20 -35.53 -10.79
C LEU A 18 19.16 -36.65 -9.74
N ALA A 19 19.99 -37.68 -9.86
CA ALA A 19 19.96 -38.84 -8.94
C ALA A 19 21.08 -38.85 -7.88
N ALA A 20 21.98 -37.87 -7.82
CA ALA A 20 23.15 -37.87 -6.93
C ALA A 20 23.18 -36.80 -5.84
N LEU A 21 22.15 -35.96 -5.71
CA LEU A 21 21.99 -35.03 -4.59
C LEU A 21 20.67 -35.31 -3.86
N GLY A 22 20.72 -36.35 -3.00
CA GLY A 22 19.71 -36.63 -1.97
C GLY A 22 19.68 -35.52 -0.90
N MET A 23 19.60 -34.27 -1.30
CA MET A 23 19.21 -33.16 -0.44
C MET A 23 17.72 -32.89 -0.66
N THR A 24 16.91 -33.50 0.17
CA THR A 24 15.56 -33.00 0.43
C THR A 24 15.67 -31.57 0.87
N LEU A 25 15.49 -30.64 -0.10
CA LEU A 25 15.23 -29.25 0.17
C LEU A 25 13.83 -29.20 0.82
N TRP A 26 13.80 -29.43 2.11
CA TRP A 26 12.71 -28.97 2.95
C TRP A 26 12.71 -27.45 2.79
N PRO A 27 11.62 -26.82 2.35
CA PRO A 27 11.56 -25.38 2.44
C PRO A 27 11.66 -25.05 3.92
N VAL A 28 12.81 -24.51 4.33
CA VAL A 28 12.91 -23.81 5.60
C VAL A 28 11.94 -22.66 5.47
N LEU A 29 10.72 -22.85 6.02
CA LEU A 29 9.82 -21.74 6.27
C LEU A 29 10.64 -20.83 7.19
N ALA A 30 11.19 -19.76 6.60
CA ALA A 30 11.72 -18.66 7.40
C ALA A 30 10.57 -18.23 8.32
N PRO A 31 10.77 -18.19 9.64
CA PRO A 31 9.72 -17.71 10.53
C PRO A 31 9.28 -16.35 10.00
N ALA A 32 7.98 -16.20 9.76
CA ALA A 32 7.40 -14.90 9.47
C ALA A 32 7.97 -13.99 10.57
N ALA A 33 8.73 -12.95 10.15
CA ALA A 33 9.26 -12.00 11.11
C ALA A 33 8.04 -11.47 11.85
N THR A 34 7.93 -11.81 13.13
CA THR A 34 6.92 -11.24 14.02
C THR A 34 7.19 -9.75 13.98
N LEU A 35 6.33 -9.00 13.26
CA LEU A 35 6.32 -7.56 13.30
C LEU A 35 5.90 -7.20 14.72
N GLU A 36 6.89 -6.96 15.60
CA GLU A 36 6.58 -6.46 16.92
C GLU A 36 6.01 -5.05 16.76
N PRO A 37 4.83 -4.78 17.34
CA PRO A 37 4.18 -3.47 17.27
C PRO A 37 5.10 -2.40 17.86
N ASP A 38 5.38 -1.35 17.07
CA ASP A 38 6.09 -0.19 17.58
C ASP A 38 5.21 0.56 18.60
N PRO A 39 5.63 0.74 19.86
CA PRO A 39 4.81 1.36 20.91
C PRO A 39 4.41 2.79 20.58
N GLU A 40 5.27 3.56 19.90
CA GLU A 40 4.98 4.95 19.50
C GLU A 40 3.90 4.97 18.41
N LEU A 41 4.01 4.06 17.44
CA LEU A 41 2.99 3.92 16.40
C LEU A 41 1.67 3.44 16.98
N ARG A 42 1.68 2.51 17.95
CA ARG A 42 0.48 2.08 18.66
C ARG A 42 -0.24 3.26 19.34
N GLN A 43 0.50 4.12 20.03
CA GLN A 43 -0.07 5.31 20.67
C GLN A 43 -0.63 6.30 19.66
N ALA A 44 0.09 6.55 18.54
CA ALA A 44 -0.38 7.43 17.47
C ALA A 44 -1.68 6.92 16.84
N LEU A 45 -1.81 5.61 16.63
CA LEU A 45 -3.04 5.00 16.11
C LEU A 45 -4.21 5.13 17.09
N LEU A 46 -3.99 4.91 18.40
CA LEU A 46 -5.03 5.09 19.41
C LEU A 46 -5.50 6.54 19.47
N ALA A 47 -4.60 7.52 19.45
CA ALA A 47 -4.94 8.93 19.40
C ALA A 47 -5.75 9.28 18.15
N ALA A 48 -5.35 8.77 16.99
CA ALA A 48 -6.03 8.99 15.72
C ALA A 48 -7.48 8.44 15.71
N ILE A 49 -7.67 7.23 16.23
CA ILE A 49 -9.00 6.59 16.28
C ILE A 49 -9.97 7.36 17.18
N ASN A 50 -9.47 7.98 18.24
CA ASN A 50 -10.27 8.74 19.20
C ASN A 50 -10.45 10.22 18.84
N ALA A 51 -9.79 10.72 17.77
CA ALA A 51 -9.93 12.10 17.33
C ALA A 51 -11.27 12.34 16.63
N SER A 52 -11.95 13.44 16.98
CA SER A 52 -13.13 13.91 16.27
C SER A 52 -12.75 14.69 15.01
N ASP A 53 -13.56 14.58 13.95
CA ASP A 53 -13.34 15.26 12.68
C ASP A 53 -13.55 16.78 12.81
N SER A 54 -12.57 17.58 12.35
CA SER A 54 -12.71 19.03 12.17
C SER A 54 -12.67 19.40 10.70
N PHE A 55 -13.73 20.06 10.22
CA PHE A 55 -13.86 20.58 8.85
C PHE A 55 -13.36 22.03 8.79
N GLU A 56 -12.09 22.27 8.58
CA GLU A 56 -11.59 23.64 8.67
C GLU A 56 -11.32 24.38 7.35
N HIS A 57 -11.36 23.79 6.16
CA HIS A 57 -11.07 24.50 4.90
C HIS A 57 -11.94 24.05 3.72
N ARG A 58 -13.23 24.47 3.70
CA ARG A 58 -14.20 24.04 2.68
C ARG A 58 -13.78 24.38 1.24
N PHE A 59 -13.32 25.62 1.00
CA PHE A 59 -13.04 26.07 -0.37
C PHE A 59 -11.83 25.38 -1.00
N GLU A 60 -10.72 25.24 -0.26
CA GLU A 60 -9.54 24.51 -0.73
C GLU A 60 -9.87 23.05 -1.01
N ALA A 61 -10.70 22.44 -0.14
CA ALA A 61 -11.15 21.08 -0.32
C ALA A 61 -12.01 20.89 -1.59
N GLU A 62 -12.90 21.84 -1.90
CA GLU A 62 -13.75 21.74 -3.10
C GLU A 62 -12.94 21.85 -4.39
N VAL A 63 -11.95 22.75 -4.47
CA VAL A 63 -11.05 22.86 -5.62
C VAL A 63 -10.20 21.59 -5.77
N TRP A 64 -9.68 21.08 -4.66
CA TRP A 64 -8.92 19.82 -4.65
C TRP A 64 -9.77 18.62 -5.10
N LEU A 65 -11.02 18.52 -4.61
CA LEU A 65 -11.94 17.45 -4.97
C LEU A 65 -12.23 17.42 -6.47
N SER A 66 -12.46 18.58 -7.07
CA SER A 66 -12.72 18.69 -8.51
C SER A 66 -11.53 18.21 -9.32
N ASP A 67 -10.32 18.73 -9.03
CA ASP A 67 -9.10 18.36 -9.74
C ASP A 67 -8.79 16.85 -9.58
N MET A 68 -8.86 16.32 -8.36
CA MET A 68 -8.57 14.89 -8.12
C MET A 68 -9.63 13.97 -8.73
N SER A 69 -10.89 14.40 -8.77
CA SER A 69 -11.95 13.65 -9.45
C SER A 69 -11.66 13.53 -10.96
N ASP A 70 -11.26 14.63 -11.61
CA ASP A 70 -10.90 14.64 -13.03
C ASP A 70 -9.66 13.77 -13.32
N ARG A 71 -8.67 13.82 -12.42
CA ARG A 71 -7.48 12.95 -12.50
C ARG A 71 -7.83 11.47 -12.34
N MET A 72 -8.72 11.11 -11.40
CA MET A 72 -9.20 9.73 -11.27
C MET A 72 -9.87 9.23 -12.55
N VAL A 73 -10.73 10.05 -13.17
CA VAL A 73 -11.37 9.71 -14.46
C VAL A 73 -10.32 9.51 -15.56
N ARG A 74 -9.27 10.33 -15.57
CA ARG A 74 -8.22 10.27 -16.59
C ARG A 74 -7.27 9.08 -16.42
N TYR A 75 -6.81 8.83 -15.20
CA TYR A 75 -5.70 7.90 -14.95
C TYR A 75 -6.14 6.54 -14.43
N VAL A 76 -7.28 6.47 -13.75
CA VAL A 76 -7.81 5.25 -13.12
C VAL A 76 -9.33 5.10 -13.31
N PRO A 77 -9.86 5.23 -14.54
CA PRO A 77 -11.30 5.35 -14.81
C PRO A 77 -12.12 4.15 -14.30
N ALA A 78 -11.52 2.97 -14.24
CA ALA A 78 -12.21 1.76 -13.78
C ALA A 78 -12.29 1.64 -12.26
N ALA A 79 -11.53 2.43 -11.49
CA ALA A 79 -11.45 2.30 -10.05
C ALA A 79 -12.74 2.73 -9.34
N MET A 80 -13.29 3.87 -9.74
CA MET A 80 -14.53 4.45 -9.20
C MET A 80 -15.30 5.18 -10.31
N PRO A 81 -16.04 4.47 -11.15
CA PRO A 81 -16.77 5.07 -12.26
C PRO A 81 -17.91 5.98 -11.79
N ASP A 82 -18.56 5.66 -10.68
CA ASP A 82 -19.62 6.49 -10.12
C ASP A 82 -19.06 7.79 -9.52
N THR A 83 -19.62 8.93 -9.92
CA THR A 83 -19.16 10.24 -9.51
C THR A 83 -19.39 10.52 -8.03
N GLN A 84 -20.52 10.06 -7.47
CA GLN A 84 -20.84 10.30 -6.07
C GLN A 84 -19.94 9.46 -5.16
N GLU A 85 -19.74 8.19 -5.49
CA GLU A 85 -18.81 7.30 -4.78
C GLU A 85 -17.39 7.89 -4.81
N ARG A 86 -16.92 8.33 -5.98
CA ARG A 86 -15.60 8.95 -6.16
C ARG A 86 -15.42 10.21 -5.31
N LEU A 87 -16.41 11.10 -5.30
CA LEU A 87 -16.35 12.32 -4.50
C LEU A 87 -16.40 12.03 -2.99
N GLN A 88 -17.20 11.05 -2.56
CA GLN A 88 -17.24 10.63 -1.16
C GLN A 88 -15.90 10.04 -0.72
N PHE A 89 -15.30 9.18 -1.56
CA PHE A 89 -13.98 8.63 -1.31
C PHE A 89 -12.91 9.72 -1.22
N LEU A 90 -12.87 10.66 -2.17
CA LEU A 90 -11.91 11.76 -2.18
C LEU A 90 -12.06 12.68 -0.97
N ARG A 91 -13.29 12.99 -0.53
CA ARG A 91 -13.52 13.74 0.72
C ARG A 91 -12.93 13.03 1.91
N LEU A 92 -13.12 11.72 1.98
CA LEU A 92 -12.58 10.91 3.07
C LEU A 92 -11.04 10.87 3.04
N VAL A 93 -10.43 10.70 1.86
CA VAL A 93 -8.95 10.78 1.69
C VAL A 93 -8.43 12.13 2.13
N HIS A 94 -9.05 13.22 1.67
CA HIS A 94 -8.63 14.58 2.03
C HIS A 94 -8.73 14.82 3.53
N SER A 95 -9.86 14.45 4.16
CA SER A 95 -10.07 14.59 5.60
C SER A 95 -9.01 13.83 6.41
N GLU A 96 -8.79 12.54 6.12
CA GLU A 96 -7.84 11.73 6.89
C GLU A 96 -6.38 12.10 6.63
N ALA A 97 -6.03 12.51 5.42
CA ALA A 97 -4.72 13.03 5.09
C ALA A 97 -4.41 14.33 5.84
N ARG A 98 -5.36 15.28 5.84
CA ARG A 98 -5.25 16.56 6.58
C ARG A 98 -5.15 16.32 8.09
N ARG A 99 -6.00 15.46 8.66
CA ARG A 99 -5.95 15.07 10.07
C ARG A 99 -4.56 14.53 10.45
N ALA A 100 -3.96 13.70 9.59
CA ALA A 100 -2.63 13.13 9.81
C ALA A 100 -1.49 14.08 9.40
N SER A 101 -1.75 15.28 8.87
CA SER A 101 -0.74 16.19 8.33
C SER A 101 0.13 15.52 7.24
N VAL A 102 -0.52 14.78 6.32
CA VAL A 102 0.09 14.17 5.14
C VAL A 102 -0.52 14.80 3.89
N PRO A 103 0.26 15.11 2.83
CA PRO A 103 -0.31 15.58 1.57
C PRO A 103 -1.33 14.58 1.01
N PRO A 104 -2.57 14.99 0.69
CA PRO A 104 -3.60 14.08 0.16
C PRO A 104 -3.18 13.41 -1.15
N GLU A 105 -2.38 14.08 -1.97
CA GLU A 105 -1.84 13.56 -3.23
C GLU A 105 -0.88 12.37 -2.99
N LEU A 106 -0.08 12.45 -1.92
CA LEU A 106 0.78 11.34 -1.52
C LEU A 106 -0.06 10.14 -1.05
N VAL A 107 -1.15 10.40 -0.32
CA VAL A 107 -2.07 9.33 0.11
C VAL A 107 -2.72 8.64 -1.10
N LEU A 108 -3.19 9.41 -2.11
CA LEU A 108 -3.72 8.84 -3.36
C LEU A 108 -2.67 7.98 -4.08
N SER A 109 -1.42 8.44 -4.11
CA SER A 109 -0.31 7.70 -4.73
C SER A 109 -0.03 6.38 -4.02
N VAL A 110 -0.08 6.36 -2.68
CA VAL A 110 0.05 5.14 -1.89
C VAL A 110 -1.11 4.18 -2.17
N ILE A 111 -2.36 4.67 -2.13
CA ILE A 111 -3.56 3.84 -2.40
C ILE A 111 -3.49 3.21 -3.79
N GLU A 112 -3.05 3.96 -4.80
CA GLU A 112 -2.90 3.43 -6.17
C GLU A 112 -1.93 2.25 -6.22
N ILE A 113 -0.80 2.34 -5.53
CA ILE A 113 0.23 1.28 -5.55
C ILE A 113 -0.16 0.10 -4.65
N GLU A 114 -0.83 0.35 -3.54
CA GLU A 114 -1.23 -0.68 -2.57
C GLU A 114 -2.41 -1.52 -3.05
N SER A 115 -3.47 -0.88 -3.50
CA SER A 115 -4.74 -1.55 -3.76
C SER A 115 -5.33 -1.26 -5.15
N ARG A 116 -4.78 -0.32 -5.92
CA ARG A 116 -5.42 0.23 -7.12
C ARG A 116 -6.83 0.74 -6.86
N PHE A 117 -7.03 1.36 -5.69
CA PHE A 117 -8.32 1.85 -5.20
C PHE A 117 -9.36 0.77 -4.89
N ASP A 118 -8.96 -0.49 -4.79
CA ASP A 118 -9.86 -1.57 -4.37
C ASP A 118 -9.95 -1.61 -2.83
N ARG A 119 -11.14 -1.28 -2.30
CA ARG A 119 -11.40 -1.33 -0.86
C ARG A 119 -11.34 -2.74 -0.26
N PHE A 120 -11.52 -3.76 -1.10
CA PHE A 120 -11.52 -5.16 -0.69
C PHE A 120 -10.21 -5.88 -1.00
N ALA A 121 -9.17 -5.14 -1.41
CA ALA A 121 -7.87 -5.71 -1.70
C ALA A 121 -7.30 -6.50 -0.50
N VAL A 122 -6.77 -7.68 -0.79
CA VAL A 122 -6.08 -8.54 0.17
C VAL A 122 -4.74 -8.93 -0.42
N SER A 123 -3.65 -8.62 0.26
CA SER A 123 -2.31 -9.05 -0.20
C SER A 123 -2.00 -10.48 0.21
N ASN A 124 -0.96 -11.07 -0.40
CA ASN A 124 -0.45 -12.39 0.00
C ASN A 124 0.04 -12.44 1.48
N ALA A 125 0.42 -11.29 2.03
CA ALA A 125 0.82 -11.14 3.43
C ALA A 125 -0.36 -10.90 4.37
N GLY A 126 -1.58 -10.79 3.85
CA GLY A 126 -2.80 -10.53 4.62
C GLY A 126 -3.06 -9.06 4.94
N ALA A 127 -2.39 -8.12 4.29
CA ALA A 127 -2.72 -6.70 4.39
C ALA A 127 -4.07 -6.41 3.71
N LEU A 128 -4.86 -5.47 4.24
CA LEU A 128 -6.26 -5.26 3.87
C LEU A 128 -6.56 -3.82 3.44
N GLY A 129 -7.44 -3.70 2.44
CA GLY A 129 -8.11 -2.47 2.04
C GLY A 129 -7.26 -1.47 1.28
N TYR A 130 -7.73 -0.23 1.18
CA TYR A 130 -7.14 0.82 0.36
C TYR A 130 -5.64 1.04 0.58
N MET A 131 -5.22 1.16 1.84
CA MET A 131 -3.84 1.44 2.24
C MET A 131 -3.09 0.20 2.75
N GLN A 132 -3.65 -1.00 2.53
CA GLN A 132 -3.04 -2.28 2.90
C GLN A 132 -2.56 -2.33 4.35
N VAL A 133 -3.48 -2.02 5.27
CA VAL A 133 -3.20 -2.07 6.72
C VAL A 133 -3.19 -3.52 7.20
N MET A 134 -2.18 -3.86 8.01
CA MET A 134 -2.04 -5.20 8.56
C MET A 134 -3.06 -5.46 9.70
N PRO A 135 -3.81 -6.57 9.69
CA PRO A 135 -4.85 -6.87 10.69
C PRO A 135 -4.36 -7.00 12.14
N PHE A 136 -3.08 -7.31 12.36
CA PHE A 136 -2.54 -7.42 13.71
C PHE A 136 -2.74 -6.12 14.52
N TRP A 137 -2.77 -4.94 13.84
CA TRP A 137 -3.01 -3.66 14.49
C TRP A 137 -4.36 -3.60 15.21
N LEU A 138 -5.40 -4.26 14.69
CA LEU A 138 -6.71 -4.31 15.35
C LEU A 138 -6.62 -4.97 16.72
N LYS A 139 -5.83 -6.03 16.82
CA LYS A 139 -5.58 -6.73 18.08
C LYS A 139 -4.74 -5.88 19.04
N GLU A 140 -3.67 -5.25 18.54
CA GLU A 140 -2.79 -4.38 19.33
C GLU A 140 -3.50 -3.15 19.90
N LEU A 141 -4.55 -2.69 19.23
CA LEU A 141 -5.35 -1.54 19.62
C LEU A 141 -6.57 -1.92 20.48
N ASP A 142 -6.75 -3.21 20.79
CA ASP A 142 -7.94 -3.75 21.45
C ASP A 142 -9.25 -3.44 20.71
N ARG A 143 -9.20 -3.53 19.39
CA ARG A 143 -10.33 -3.27 18.47
C ARG A 143 -10.60 -4.44 17.51
N PRO A 144 -10.77 -5.68 18.02
CA PRO A 144 -10.84 -6.88 17.18
C PRO A 144 -12.07 -6.91 16.25
N TYR A 145 -13.09 -6.06 16.53
CA TYR A 145 -14.33 -6.00 15.74
C TYR A 145 -14.31 -4.92 14.66
N ASP A 146 -13.27 -4.09 14.59
CA ASP A 146 -13.15 -3.09 13.54
C ASP A 146 -12.87 -3.77 12.19
N ASN A 147 -13.43 -3.18 11.13
CA ASN A 147 -13.33 -3.72 9.79
C ASN A 147 -12.35 -2.89 8.93
N LEU A 148 -11.20 -3.44 8.57
CA LEU A 148 -10.22 -2.79 7.70
C LEU A 148 -10.67 -2.62 6.24
N PHE A 149 -11.77 -3.22 5.82
CA PHE A 149 -12.42 -2.89 4.55
C PHE A 149 -13.33 -1.66 4.65
N SER A 150 -13.55 -1.14 5.85
CA SER A 150 -14.18 0.17 6.05
C SER A 150 -13.22 1.28 5.64
N GLY A 151 -13.61 2.08 4.64
CA GLY A 151 -12.79 3.21 4.16
C GLY A 151 -12.35 4.16 5.29
N PRO A 152 -13.25 4.63 6.16
CA PRO A 152 -12.88 5.50 7.28
C PRO A 152 -11.81 4.90 8.20
N ILE A 153 -11.95 3.63 8.60
CA ILE A 153 -11.00 2.96 9.48
C ILE A 153 -9.67 2.74 8.77
N ASN A 154 -9.70 2.24 7.54
CA ASN A 154 -8.49 1.94 6.77
C ASN A 154 -7.66 3.19 6.50
N LEU A 155 -8.29 4.25 6.01
CA LEU A 155 -7.62 5.52 5.70
C LEU A 155 -7.10 6.20 6.97
N ARG A 156 -7.87 6.19 8.06
CA ARG A 156 -7.42 6.73 9.36
C ARG A 156 -6.15 6.06 9.84
N MET A 157 -6.13 4.74 9.86
CA MET A 157 -4.95 3.96 10.27
C MET A 157 -3.80 4.11 9.28
N GLY A 158 -4.06 3.98 7.98
CA GLY A 158 -3.04 4.06 6.93
C GLY A 158 -2.35 5.42 6.87
N CYS A 159 -3.11 6.53 6.93
CA CYS A 159 -2.54 7.88 6.98
C CYS A 159 -1.71 8.11 8.26
N THR A 160 -2.16 7.58 9.40
CA THR A 160 -1.41 7.69 10.67
C THR A 160 -0.10 6.91 10.60
N ILE A 161 -0.11 5.69 10.06
CA ILE A 161 1.09 4.87 9.86
C ILE A 161 2.06 5.56 8.89
N LEU A 162 1.54 6.11 7.79
CA LEU A 162 2.35 6.84 6.80
C LEU A 162 3.03 8.06 7.43
N LYS A 163 2.27 8.88 8.19
CA LYS A 163 2.82 10.04 8.89
C LYS A 163 3.90 9.64 9.89
N PHE A 164 3.66 8.62 10.68
CA PHE A 164 4.64 8.11 11.63
C PHE A 164 5.98 7.78 10.96
N TYR A 165 5.95 7.13 9.81
CA TYR A 165 7.18 6.82 9.07
C TYR A 165 7.81 8.03 8.40
N ILE A 166 7.01 9.02 7.95
CA ILE A 166 7.53 10.28 7.43
C ILE A 166 8.32 11.01 8.52
N ASP A 167 7.78 11.10 9.72
CA ASP A 167 8.45 11.75 10.86
C ASP A 167 9.72 11.00 11.29
N ARG A 168 9.62 9.67 11.40
CA ARG A 168 10.76 8.81 11.73
C ARG A 168 11.88 8.86 10.69
N ALA A 169 11.53 9.08 9.43
CA ALA A 169 12.48 9.31 8.34
C ALA A 169 12.95 10.77 8.22
N ARG A 170 12.49 11.68 9.10
CA ARG A 170 12.83 13.11 9.08
C ARG A 170 12.48 13.78 7.73
N GLY A 171 11.35 13.39 7.14
CA GLY A 171 10.87 13.93 5.86
C GLY A 171 11.47 13.27 4.61
N ASP A 172 12.41 12.33 4.74
CA ASP A 172 12.89 11.53 3.60
C ASP A 172 11.77 10.57 3.14
N LEU A 173 11.07 10.95 2.07
CA LEU A 173 9.93 10.18 1.56
C LEU A 173 10.35 8.81 1.03
N VAL A 174 11.53 8.67 0.43
CA VAL A 174 11.99 7.36 -0.07
C VAL A 174 12.13 6.39 1.10
N ARG A 175 12.78 6.85 2.17
CA ARG A 175 12.98 6.06 3.39
C ARG A 175 11.66 5.79 4.12
N ALA A 176 10.79 6.79 4.24
CA ALA A 176 9.48 6.65 4.87
C ALA A 176 8.63 5.59 4.18
N LEU A 177 8.55 5.64 2.85
CA LEU A 177 7.82 4.68 2.03
C LEU A 177 8.45 3.27 2.07
N GLN A 178 9.77 3.15 2.18
CA GLN A 178 10.41 1.85 2.43
C GLN A 178 9.97 1.27 3.77
N MET A 179 9.93 2.07 4.84
CA MET A 179 9.48 1.65 6.17
C MET A 179 8.00 1.27 6.15
N TYR A 180 7.16 2.04 5.46
CA TYR A 180 5.74 1.74 5.27
C TYR A 180 5.53 0.37 4.62
N ASN A 181 6.31 0.03 3.60
CA ASN A 181 6.27 -1.28 2.91
C ASN A 181 7.05 -2.39 3.66
N GLY A 182 7.27 -2.27 4.95
CA GLY A 182 7.91 -3.30 5.78
C GLY A 182 9.42 -3.21 5.91
N GLY A 183 10.05 -2.12 5.48
CA GLY A 183 11.46 -1.78 5.77
C GLY A 183 12.52 -2.66 5.12
N LYS A 184 12.15 -3.65 4.32
CA LYS A 184 13.08 -4.63 3.73
C LYS A 184 13.20 -4.42 2.21
N GLY A 185 14.44 -4.26 1.74
CA GLY A 185 14.75 -4.38 0.32
C GLY A 185 15.00 -3.08 -0.42
N HIS A 186 15.03 -3.20 -1.75
CA HIS A 186 15.31 -2.13 -2.69
C HIS A 186 14.17 -1.09 -2.70
N PRO A 187 14.44 0.23 -2.87
CA PRO A 187 13.44 1.31 -2.85
C PRO A 187 12.45 1.30 -4.04
N LYS A 188 12.30 0.17 -4.70
CA LYS A 188 11.41 0.00 -5.87
C LYS A 188 9.96 0.40 -5.57
N TYR A 189 9.47 0.09 -4.38
CA TYR A 189 8.13 0.50 -3.93
C TYR A 189 8.04 2.02 -3.83
N SER A 190 8.99 2.64 -3.11
CA SER A 190 9.03 4.09 -2.93
C SER A 190 9.07 4.82 -4.27
N TYR A 191 9.88 4.35 -5.22
CA TYR A 191 9.95 4.97 -6.54
C TYR A 191 8.64 4.82 -7.33
N LYS A 192 7.91 3.72 -7.19
CA LYS A 192 6.58 3.57 -7.80
C LYS A 192 5.58 4.59 -7.25
N VAL A 193 5.55 4.77 -5.92
CA VAL A 193 4.66 5.74 -5.27
C VAL A 193 5.02 7.17 -5.70
N LEU A 194 6.31 7.53 -5.69
CA LEU A 194 6.76 8.86 -6.08
C LEU A 194 6.58 9.14 -7.58
N ASP A 195 6.71 8.14 -8.43
CA ASP A 195 6.38 8.25 -9.86
C ASP A 195 4.87 8.47 -10.08
N ALA A 196 4.02 7.74 -9.34
CA ALA A 196 2.58 7.97 -9.35
C ALA A 196 2.24 9.39 -8.86
N LEU A 197 2.85 9.83 -7.77
CA LEU A 197 2.70 11.18 -7.26
C LEU A 197 3.04 12.22 -8.33
N SER A 198 4.24 12.19 -8.87
CA SER A 198 4.73 13.22 -9.80
C SER A 198 3.97 13.25 -11.13
N LYS A 199 3.55 12.10 -11.65
CA LYS A 199 2.91 12.01 -12.98
C LYS A 199 1.41 12.17 -12.98
N ARG A 200 0.76 11.81 -11.86
CA ARG A 200 -0.71 11.71 -11.82
C ARG A 200 -1.37 12.60 -10.76
N TRP A 201 -0.77 12.68 -9.57
CA TRP A 201 -1.45 13.28 -8.42
C TRP A 201 -0.87 14.64 -8.01
N PHE A 202 0.38 14.94 -8.38
CA PHE A 202 0.98 16.21 -8.02
C PHE A 202 0.21 17.38 -8.61
N ARG A 203 -0.03 18.39 -7.78
CA ARG A 203 -0.66 19.66 -8.15
C ARG A 203 0.41 20.74 -8.17
N GLU A 204 0.55 21.42 -9.30
CA GLU A 204 1.39 22.61 -9.45
C GLU A 204 0.79 23.82 -8.72
#